data_ab2a72829da316be1161e282cd3e72e4
#
_entry.id   ab2a72829da316be1161e282cd3e72e4
#
_cell.length_a   1.000
_cell.length_b   1.000
_cell.length_c   1.000
_cell.angle_alpha   90.00
_cell.angle_beta   90.00
_cell.angle_gamma   90.00
#
_symmetry.space_group_name_H-M   'P 1'
#
loop_
_entity.id
_entity.type
_entity.pdbx_description
1 polymer ?
#
loop_
_entity_poly.entity_id
_entity_poly.type
_entity_poly.pdbx_seq_one_letter_code
_entity_poly.pdbx_strand_id
1 'polypeptide(L)'
;VKLHLALSVLAALTASSANAADTLYAGGPIVTVNDRQPDAEAIVVRDGRIAFVGSRQAALRFSPKAQQIDLHGHTLAPGFIDAHGHVSGVGLQALSANLLPAPDGEGNSIPALQKIMREFRAHPTTPEGYKVLIGFGYDDSQLAEQRHPTRQDLDAIATDIPIILMHQSGHLGAYNSKALEMAGITADTPNPPGGVIRREPGSTVPDGVLEESAHNLALAKLMPAMTAEQSLAMLEAGQALYMKYGYTTAQDGKSDAGTLQLLPMAAKAGKLKIDVVAYPDIEVALQNPAMQGPFYGLNYTDHYRIGGVKISLDGSPQGKTAWLTKPYYKVPEGEKPDYAGYPAFPDTKVDDLITQAWGHGWQVLAHANGDAAIDQLIHAVASAEAKYPDKHLVPVLIHGQTLRKDQVGELRRLGIFPSLFPMHTYYWGDWHRDSVLGPERAENISPTQWVLDAGMVFTSHHDAPVVFPDSMRVLDATVNRVTRSGRVLGPEQRVSPLIALKAITLWAARQYGEESSKGSIEVGKRADLVLLSDNPLSIERSQLHTIKVLQTIKDGEVVYEAKP
;
A
#
# COMPACT_ATOMS: atom_id res chain seq x y z
N VAL A 1 14.36 -71.06 -34.00
CA VAL A 1 13.74 -70.23 -32.98
C VAL A 1 14.84 -69.77 -32.04
N LYS A 2 15.34 -68.54 -32.15
CA LYS A 2 16.32 -67.96 -31.26
C LYS A 2 15.65 -66.73 -30.60
N LEU A 3 15.41 -66.83 -29.30
CA LEU A 3 14.88 -65.80 -28.44
C LEU A 3 16.03 -64.83 -28.09
N HIS A 4 15.94 -63.55 -28.45
CA HIS A 4 16.86 -62.51 -28.00
C HIS A 4 16.20 -61.77 -26.82
N LEU A 5 16.79 -61.93 -25.65
CA LEU A 5 16.46 -61.16 -24.46
C LEU A 5 17.15 -59.81 -24.55
N ALA A 6 16.40 -58.72 -24.70
CA ALA A 6 16.93 -57.37 -24.60
C ALA A 6 16.83 -56.92 -23.13
N LEU A 7 17.99 -56.76 -22.48
CA LEU A 7 18.12 -56.11 -21.18
C LEU A 7 18.05 -54.60 -21.37
N SER A 8 16.96 -54.00 -20.95
CA SER A 8 16.85 -52.52 -20.84
C SER A 8 17.47 -52.05 -19.52
N VAL A 9 18.64 -51.46 -19.57
CA VAL A 9 19.25 -50.77 -18.43
C VAL A 9 18.54 -49.44 -18.25
N LEU A 10 17.70 -49.32 -17.21
CA LEU A 10 17.08 -48.09 -16.78
C LEU A 10 18.14 -47.29 -15.99
N ALA A 11 18.81 -46.34 -16.61
CA ALA A 11 19.67 -45.38 -15.94
C ALA A 11 18.78 -44.40 -15.16
N ALA A 12 18.67 -44.58 -13.86
CA ALA A 12 18.08 -43.61 -12.97
C ALA A 12 19.02 -42.38 -12.91
N LEU A 13 18.68 -41.34 -13.64
CA LEU A 13 19.25 -40.01 -13.44
C LEU A 13 18.79 -39.50 -12.07
N THR A 14 19.60 -39.74 -11.03
CA THR A 14 19.52 -39.00 -9.78
C THR A 14 19.99 -37.58 -10.11
N ALA A 15 19.03 -36.67 -10.31
CA ALA A 15 19.30 -35.24 -10.26
C ALA A 15 19.79 -34.95 -8.83
N SER A 16 21.10 -34.88 -8.65
CA SER A 16 21.69 -34.22 -7.47
C SER A 16 21.25 -32.76 -7.51
N SER A 17 20.21 -32.42 -6.75
CA SER A 17 20.02 -31.04 -6.34
C SER A 17 21.29 -30.66 -5.57
N ALA A 18 22.16 -29.84 -6.19
CA ALA A 18 23.23 -29.21 -5.44
C ALA A 18 22.53 -28.43 -4.33
N ASN A 19 22.62 -28.92 -3.07
CA ASN A 19 22.18 -28.15 -1.92
C ASN A 19 22.93 -26.81 -2.00
N ALA A 20 22.17 -25.71 -2.10
CA ALA A 20 22.74 -24.38 -2.00
C ALA A 20 23.52 -24.33 -0.67
N ALA A 21 24.75 -23.80 -0.70
CA ALA A 21 25.55 -23.70 0.50
C ALA A 21 24.80 -22.82 1.52
N ASP A 22 24.79 -23.23 2.79
CA ASP A 22 24.23 -22.39 3.87
C ASP A 22 24.87 -21.01 3.83
N THR A 23 24.12 -19.97 4.13
CA THR A 23 24.61 -18.59 4.26
C THR A 23 24.55 -18.16 5.72
N LEU A 24 25.66 -17.70 6.27
CA LEU A 24 25.77 -17.21 7.63
C LEU A 24 25.95 -15.70 7.62
N TYR A 25 25.03 -14.96 8.23
CA TYR A 25 25.10 -13.51 8.42
C TYR A 25 25.58 -13.20 9.85
N ALA A 26 26.58 -12.34 9.99
CA ALA A 26 27.14 -11.88 11.27
C ALA A 26 27.93 -10.57 11.09
N GLY A 27 28.42 -9.99 12.19
CA GLY A 27 29.28 -8.80 12.12
C GLY A 27 28.52 -7.47 12.18
N GLY A 28 27.28 -7.49 12.61
CA GLY A 28 26.43 -6.31 12.87
C GLY A 28 25.26 -6.67 13.77
N PRO A 29 24.46 -5.69 14.21
CA PRO A 29 23.23 -5.93 14.98
C PRO A 29 22.22 -6.76 14.17
N ILE A 30 21.57 -7.73 14.82
CA ILE A 30 20.48 -8.51 14.25
C ILE A 30 19.24 -8.29 15.12
N VAL A 31 18.28 -7.51 14.62
CA VAL A 31 17.01 -7.23 15.28
C VAL A 31 16.01 -8.30 14.86
N THR A 32 15.66 -9.19 15.77
CA THR A 32 14.83 -10.37 15.41
C THR A 32 13.33 -10.09 15.33
N VAL A 33 12.84 -9.05 16.01
CA VAL A 33 11.41 -8.78 16.23
C VAL A 33 10.69 -9.93 16.95
N ASN A 34 11.46 -10.78 17.64
CA ASN A 34 10.95 -11.87 18.49
C ASN A 34 11.13 -11.50 19.96
N ASP A 35 10.04 -11.36 20.71
CA ASP A 35 10.09 -10.94 22.12
C ASP A 35 10.83 -11.94 23.03
N ARG A 36 10.98 -13.20 22.63
CA ARG A 36 11.70 -14.22 23.39
C ARG A 36 13.20 -14.18 23.15
N GLN A 37 13.64 -13.66 22.02
CA GLN A 37 15.03 -13.52 21.61
C GLN A 37 15.16 -12.25 20.75
N PRO A 38 15.17 -11.06 21.37
CA PRO A 38 15.04 -9.78 20.65
C PRO A 38 16.23 -9.46 19.73
N ASP A 39 17.39 -10.07 19.98
CA ASP A 39 18.63 -9.90 19.22
C ASP A 39 19.37 -11.22 19.01
N ALA A 40 20.35 -11.21 18.11
CA ALA A 40 21.27 -12.32 17.87
C ALA A 40 22.60 -11.78 17.33
N GLU A 41 23.68 -12.60 17.46
CA GLU A 41 24.99 -12.29 16.86
C GLU A 41 25.15 -12.85 15.45
N ALA A 42 24.37 -13.90 15.12
CA ALA A 42 24.39 -14.53 13.81
C ALA A 42 23.08 -15.27 13.50
N ILE A 43 22.78 -15.39 12.21
CA ILE A 43 21.78 -16.32 11.67
C ILE A 43 22.41 -17.20 10.59
N VAL A 44 21.86 -18.39 10.40
CA VAL A 44 22.14 -19.24 9.23
C VAL A 44 20.88 -19.40 8.41
N VAL A 45 21.01 -19.16 7.12
CA VAL A 45 19.95 -19.39 6.12
C VAL A 45 20.28 -20.66 5.33
N ARG A 46 19.29 -21.52 5.16
CA ARG A 46 19.33 -22.76 4.38
C ARG A 46 18.04 -22.90 3.59
N ASP A 47 18.15 -23.14 2.30
CA ASP A 47 17.00 -23.38 1.42
C ASP A 47 15.88 -22.31 1.56
N GLY A 48 16.27 -21.04 1.59
CA GLY A 48 15.35 -19.90 1.72
C GLY A 48 14.73 -19.71 3.09
N ARG A 49 15.18 -20.46 4.11
CA ARG A 49 14.64 -20.40 5.49
C ARG A 49 15.73 -20.12 6.51
N ILE A 50 15.32 -19.56 7.63
CA ILE A 50 16.19 -19.34 8.79
C ILE A 50 16.37 -20.69 9.48
N ALA A 51 17.59 -21.24 9.42
CA ALA A 51 17.94 -22.54 10.00
C ALA A 51 18.51 -22.45 11.41
N PHE A 52 19.10 -21.28 11.75
CA PHE A 52 19.70 -21.02 13.07
C PHE A 52 19.63 -19.54 13.41
N VAL A 53 19.43 -19.23 14.70
CA VAL A 53 19.48 -17.88 15.29
C VAL A 53 20.22 -17.99 16.64
N GLY A 54 21.28 -17.18 16.85
CA GLY A 54 21.99 -17.22 18.13
C GLY A 54 23.38 -16.58 18.10
N SER A 55 24.33 -17.12 18.90
CA SER A 55 25.70 -16.61 18.93
C SER A 55 26.48 -16.97 17.67
N ARG A 56 27.41 -16.12 17.27
CA ARG A 56 28.29 -16.37 16.10
C ARG A 56 29.05 -17.69 16.23
N GLN A 57 29.58 -17.99 17.44
CA GLN A 57 30.29 -19.23 17.68
C GLN A 57 29.39 -20.48 17.49
N ALA A 58 28.15 -20.43 17.95
CA ALA A 58 27.21 -21.53 17.78
C ALA A 58 26.80 -21.69 16.31
N ALA A 59 26.58 -20.60 15.58
CA ALA A 59 26.29 -20.60 14.15
C ALA A 59 27.40 -21.27 13.31
N LEU A 60 28.67 -20.95 13.61
CA LEU A 60 29.83 -21.58 12.97
C LEU A 60 29.95 -23.09 13.27
N ARG A 61 29.54 -23.53 14.47
CA ARG A 61 29.45 -24.98 14.77
C ARG A 61 28.26 -25.64 14.07
N PHE A 62 27.14 -24.93 13.96
CA PHE A 62 25.93 -25.43 13.29
C PHE A 62 26.17 -25.64 11.78
N SER A 63 26.83 -24.69 11.13
CA SER A 63 27.17 -24.79 9.70
C SER A 63 28.62 -24.33 9.43
N PRO A 64 29.61 -25.24 9.61
CA PRO A 64 31.03 -24.90 9.48
C PRO A 64 31.47 -24.53 8.05
N LYS A 65 30.66 -24.90 7.05
CA LYS A 65 30.94 -24.65 5.62
C LYS A 65 30.05 -23.56 5.04
N ALA A 66 29.26 -22.85 5.86
CA ALA A 66 28.40 -21.78 5.37
C ALA A 66 29.23 -20.66 4.71
N GLN A 67 28.69 -20.11 3.63
CA GLN A 67 29.19 -18.84 3.09
C GLN A 67 28.97 -17.76 4.15
N GLN A 68 30.04 -17.11 4.60
CA GLN A 68 29.94 -16.05 5.59
C GLN A 68 29.74 -14.70 4.90
N ILE A 69 28.70 -13.97 5.32
CA ILE A 69 28.40 -12.60 4.94
C ILE A 69 28.65 -11.73 6.16
N ASP A 70 29.62 -10.82 6.06
CA ASP A 70 29.88 -9.81 7.09
C ASP A 70 28.92 -8.65 6.89
N LEU A 71 28.17 -8.30 7.94
CA LEU A 71 27.24 -7.17 7.94
C LEU A 71 27.95 -5.82 8.06
N HIS A 72 29.26 -5.80 8.29
CA HIS A 72 30.08 -4.58 8.41
C HIS A 72 29.51 -3.53 9.39
N GLY A 73 28.90 -4.00 10.49
CA GLY A 73 28.24 -3.13 11.49
C GLY A 73 26.83 -2.69 11.11
N HIS A 74 26.36 -2.96 9.89
CA HIS A 74 24.98 -2.68 9.46
C HIS A 74 23.97 -3.60 10.13
N THR A 75 22.72 -3.17 10.21
CA THR A 75 21.66 -3.89 10.92
C THR A 75 20.88 -4.81 10.01
N LEU A 76 20.80 -6.08 10.38
CA LEU A 76 19.90 -7.04 9.76
C LEU A 76 18.58 -7.11 10.53
N ALA A 77 17.46 -6.98 9.81
CA ALA A 77 16.11 -7.05 10.35
C ALA A 77 15.19 -7.93 9.46
N PRO A 78 13.99 -8.33 9.93
CA PRO A 78 13.01 -8.97 9.05
C PRO A 78 12.65 -8.06 7.88
N GLY A 79 12.47 -8.64 6.71
CA GLY A 79 11.97 -7.93 5.53
C GLY A 79 10.60 -7.30 5.82
N PHE A 80 10.38 -6.10 5.30
CA PHE A 80 9.13 -5.38 5.54
C PHE A 80 7.98 -6.01 4.75
N ILE A 81 6.79 -5.92 5.32
CA ILE A 81 5.55 -6.45 4.76
C ILE A 81 4.60 -5.28 4.59
N ASP A 82 4.20 -5.02 3.37
CA ASP A 82 3.22 -3.99 3.05
C ASP A 82 1.84 -4.40 3.57
N ALA A 83 1.33 -3.64 4.54
CA ALA A 83 0.03 -3.92 5.13
C ALA A 83 -1.13 -3.36 4.29
N HIS A 84 -0.88 -2.33 3.48
CA HIS A 84 -1.82 -1.80 2.49
C HIS A 84 -1.11 -0.90 1.46
N GLY A 85 -1.24 -1.29 0.20
CA GLY A 85 -0.77 -0.56 -0.96
C GLY A 85 -1.33 -1.17 -2.25
N HIS A 86 -0.93 -0.60 -3.40
CA HIS A 86 -1.43 -0.95 -4.73
C HIS A 86 -0.23 -1.11 -5.67
N VAL A 87 0.45 -2.28 -5.62
CA VAL A 87 1.70 -2.49 -6.35
C VAL A 87 1.58 -2.27 -7.86
N SER A 88 0.43 -2.59 -8.45
CA SER A 88 0.14 -2.29 -9.86
C SER A 88 0.03 -0.78 -10.12
N GLY A 89 -0.61 -0.05 -9.21
CA GLY A 89 -0.71 1.42 -9.26
C GLY A 89 0.64 2.13 -9.11
N VAL A 90 1.54 1.58 -8.29
CA VAL A 90 2.92 2.08 -8.15
C VAL A 90 3.69 1.96 -9.46
N GLY A 91 3.42 0.93 -10.25
CA GLY A 91 4.00 0.81 -11.59
C GLY A 91 3.56 1.94 -12.52
N LEU A 92 2.29 2.33 -12.48
CA LEU A 92 1.79 3.50 -13.23
C LEU A 92 2.45 4.79 -12.75
N GLN A 93 2.57 5.00 -11.44
CA GLN A 93 3.28 6.16 -10.88
C GLN A 93 4.73 6.23 -11.36
N ALA A 94 5.44 5.11 -11.34
CA ALA A 94 6.84 5.03 -11.78
C ALA A 94 7.05 5.41 -13.25
N LEU A 95 6.02 5.25 -14.09
CA LEU A 95 6.03 5.56 -15.52
C LEU A 95 5.37 6.92 -15.86
N SER A 96 4.82 7.63 -14.87
CA SER A 96 4.17 8.93 -15.03
C SER A 96 5.12 10.08 -14.65
N ALA A 97 4.76 11.32 -15.05
CA ALA A 97 5.46 12.50 -14.55
C ALA A 97 5.29 12.60 -13.03
N ASN A 98 6.40 12.79 -12.30
CA ASN A 98 6.36 12.94 -10.84
C ASN A 98 5.89 14.35 -10.45
N LEU A 99 4.65 14.46 -10.00
CA LEU A 99 4.03 15.72 -9.57
C LEU A 99 3.99 15.88 -8.05
N LEU A 100 4.59 14.96 -7.31
CA LEU A 100 4.63 15.03 -5.85
C LEU A 100 5.27 16.34 -5.38
N PRO A 101 4.76 16.94 -4.31
CA PRO A 101 5.41 18.06 -3.67
C PRO A 101 6.68 17.62 -2.90
N ALA A 102 7.48 18.58 -2.45
CA ALA A 102 8.64 18.30 -1.61
C ALA A 102 8.25 17.48 -0.35
N PRO A 103 9.10 16.54 0.12
CA PRO A 103 10.45 16.25 -0.37
C PRO A 103 10.51 15.24 -1.53
N ASP A 104 9.36 14.68 -1.95
CA ASP A 104 9.29 13.55 -2.89
C ASP A 104 9.34 13.98 -4.36
N GLY A 105 9.16 15.29 -4.61
CA GLY A 105 9.20 15.90 -5.94
C GLY A 105 9.27 17.42 -5.88
N GLU A 106 9.05 18.08 -7.02
CA GLU A 106 9.10 19.53 -7.19
C GLU A 106 7.71 20.17 -7.46
N GLY A 107 6.63 19.40 -7.32
CA GLY A 107 5.26 19.81 -7.63
C GLY A 107 4.63 20.77 -6.63
N ASN A 108 5.29 21.88 -6.29
CA ASN A 108 4.87 22.80 -5.22
C ASN A 108 3.98 23.97 -5.68
N SER A 109 3.72 24.11 -6.99
CA SER A 109 2.86 25.15 -7.56
C SER A 109 2.32 24.74 -8.91
N ILE A 110 1.23 25.35 -9.38
CA ILE A 110 0.67 25.10 -10.72
C ILE A 110 1.71 25.36 -11.83
N PRO A 111 2.50 26.47 -11.82
CA PRO A 111 3.59 26.65 -12.77
C PRO A 111 4.65 25.55 -12.74
N ALA A 112 4.97 25.00 -11.55
CA ALA A 112 5.90 23.87 -11.43
C ALA A 112 5.31 22.61 -12.07
N LEU A 113 4.04 22.29 -11.82
CA LEU A 113 3.34 21.17 -12.47
C LEU A 113 3.36 21.31 -13.99
N GLN A 114 3.07 22.51 -14.51
CA GLN A 114 3.10 22.78 -15.95
C GLN A 114 4.50 22.57 -16.55
N LYS A 115 5.56 23.01 -15.85
CA LYS A 115 6.95 22.80 -16.26
C LYS A 115 7.27 21.31 -16.34
N ILE A 116 7.01 20.57 -15.26
CA ILE A 116 7.25 19.11 -15.17
C ILE A 116 6.53 18.37 -16.31
N MET A 117 5.27 18.71 -16.56
CA MET A 117 4.49 18.07 -17.63
C MET A 117 5.01 18.37 -19.04
N ARG A 118 5.52 19.60 -19.30
CA ARG A 118 6.17 19.93 -20.58
C ARG A 118 7.47 19.18 -20.78
N GLU A 119 8.29 19.06 -19.73
CA GLU A 119 9.54 18.28 -19.74
C GLU A 119 9.25 16.80 -19.96
N PHE A 120 8.27 16.25 -19.26
CA PHE A 120 7.84 14.86 -19.43
C PHE A 120 7.29 14.61 -20.86
N ARG A 121 6.55 15.54 -21.44
CA ARG A 121 6.09 15.44 -22.84
C ARG A 121 7.26 15.36 -23.82
N ALA A 122 8.34 16.07 -23.57
CA ALA A 122 9.54 16.03 -24.41
C ALA A 122 10.33 14.71 -24.31
N HIS A 123 10.32 14.08 -23.11
CA HIS A 123 11.06 12.85 -22.79
C HIS A 123 10.20 11.88 -21.97
N PRO A 124 9.13 11.30 -22.56
CA PRO A 124 8.23 10.43 -21.81
C PRO A 124 8.91 9.11 -21.46
N THR A 125 8.66 8.65 -20.22
CA THR A 125 9.04 7.30 -19.77
C THR A 125 7.92 6.28 -20.01
N THR A 126 6.74 6.75 -20.44
CA THR A 126 5.61 5.88 -20.81
C THR A 126 5.95 5.05 -22.05
N PRO A 127 5.40 3.82 -22.16
CA PRO A 127 5.60 2.97 -23.33
C PRO A 127 5.22 3.68 -24.64
N GLU A 128 5.94 3.35 -25.73
CA GLU A 128 5.65 3.89 -27.06
C GLU A 128 4.18 3.63 -27.44
N GLY A 129 3.54 4.65 -28.05
CA GLY A 129 2.13 4.58 -28.43
C GLY A 129 1.14 5.05 -27.37
N TYR A 130 1.61 5.45 -26.19
CA TYR A 130 0.80 6.06 -25.16
C TYR A 130 0.35 7.45 -25.62
N LYS A 131 -0.96 7.63 -25.79
CA LYS A 131 -1.54 8.87 -26.37
C LYS A 131 -2.12 9.82 -25.31
N VAL A 132 -1.81 9.57 -24.04
CA VAL A 132 -2.27 10.35 -22.89
C VAL A 132 -1.04 10.80 -22.11
N LEU A 133 -0.98 12.07 -21.75
CA LEU A 133 0.06 12.62 -20.89
C LEU A 133 -0.41 12.53 -19.44
N ILE A 134 0.23 11.69 -18.64
CA ILE A 134 -0.15 11.46 -17.24
C ILE A 134 0.90 12.00 -16.31
N GLY A 135 0.47 12.81 -15.35
CA GLY A 135 1.24 13.19 -14.19
C GLY A 135 0.58 12.65 -12.92
N PHE A 136 1.37 12.18 -11.96
CA PHE A 136 0.88 11.59 -10.73
C PHE A 136 1.40 12.32 -9.50
N GLY A 137 0.50 12.64 -8.57
CA GLY A 137 0.87 13.03 -7.22
C GLY A 137 0.76 14.53 -6.92
N TYR A 138 0.09 15.37 -7.74
CA TYR A 138 -0.18 16.73 -7.31
C TYR A 138 -1.10 16.73 -6.08
N ASP A 139 -0.95 17.72 -5.21
CA ASP A 139 -1.76 17.89 -4.00
C ASP A 139 -2.12 19.37 -3.85
N ASP A 140 -3.41 19.70 -4.00
CA ASP A 140 -3.92 21.07 -3.93
C ASP A 140 -3.63 21.74 -2.59
N SER A 141 -3.60 20.97 -1.50
CA SER A 141 -3.25 21.48 -0.16
C SER A 141 -1.78 21.88 -0.02
N GLN A 142 -0.91 21.38 -0.90
CA GLN A 142 0.53 21.63 -0.90
C GLN A 142 0.96 22.61 -2.00
N LEU A 143 0.08 22.88 -2.98
CA LEU A 143 0.35 23.89 -4.00
C LEU A 143 0.32 25.29 -3.38
N ALA A 144 1.19 26.18 -3.88
CA ALA A 144 1.24 27.58 -3.44
C ALA A 144 -0.12 28.30 -3.62
N GLU A 145 -0.87 27.90 -4.65
CA GLU A 145 -2.19 28.45 -4.98
C GLU A 145 -3.31 27.90 -4.09
N GLN A 146 -3.07 26.82 -3.34
CA GLN A 146 -4.04 26.12 -2.47
C GLN A 146 -5.38 25.84 -3.17
N ARG A 147 -5.31 25.45 -4.44
CA ARG A 147 -6.44 25.02 -5.27
C ARG A 147 -6.02 23.93 -6.23
N HIS A 148 -6.98 23.18 -6.73
CA HIS A 148 -6.73 22.25 -7.84
C HIS A 148 -6.33 23.00 -9.12
N PRO A 149 -5.47 22.40 -9.97
CA PRO A 149 -5.29 22.86 -11.35
C PRO A 149 -6.62 22.73 -12.11
N THR A 150 -6.95 23.74 -12.90
CA THR A 150 -8.15 23.73 -13.76
C THR A 150 -7.81 23.25 -15.18
N ARG A 151 -8.84 23.01 -16.00
CA ARG A 151 -8.64 22.67 -17.42
C ARG A 151 -7.84 23.75 -18.16
N GLN A 152 -8.02 25.04 -17.81
CA GLN A 152 -7.27 26.14 -18.42
C GLN A 152 -5.79 26.10 -18.03
N ASP A 153 -5.46 25.74 -16.78
CA ASP A 153 -4.08 25.56 -16.36
C ASP A 153 -3.41 24.42 -17.15
N LEU A 154 -4.16 23.34 -17.46
CA LEU A 154 -3.66 22.21 -18.23
C LEU A 154 -3.63 22.49 -19.74
N ASP A 155 -4.60 23.23 -20.27
CA ASP A 155 -4.62 23.66 -21.67
C ASP A 155 -3.41 24.55 -22.00
N ALA A 156 -2.87 25.28 -21.02
CA ALA A 156 -1.63 26.05 -21.17
C ALA A 156 -0.37 25.15 -21.34
N ILE A 157 -0.46 23.84 -21.05
CA ILE A 157 0.58 22.87 -21.35
C ILE A 157 0.46 22.41 -22.79
N ALA A 158 -0.72 21.90 -23.18
CA ALA A 158 -1.06 21.44 -24.53
C ALA A 158 -2.58 21.26 -24.69
N THR A 159 -3.09 21.50 -25.92
CA THR A 159 -4.49 21.31 -26.30
C THR A 159 -4.70 20.19 -27.32
N ASP A 160 -3.61 19.65 -27.87
CA ASP A 160 -3.60 18.62 -28.92
C ASP A 160 -3.55 17.18 -28.40
N ILE A 161 -3.21 17.00 -27.13
CA ILE A 161 -3.12 15.71 -26.44
C ILE A 161 -3.93 15.75 -25.13
N PRO A 162 -4.63 14.67 -24.75
CA PRO A 162 -5.26 14.58 -23.44
C PRO A 162 -4.21 14.60 -22.33
N ILE A 163 -4.44 15.43 -21.31
CA ILE A 163 -3.60 15.57 -20.12
C ILE A 163 -4.43 15.22 -18.89
N ILE A 164 -3.87 14.36 -18.04
CA ILE A 164 -4.44 13.96 -16.77
C ILE A 164 -3.41 14.20 -15.68
N LEU A 165 -3.75 15.02 -14.70
CA LEU A 165 -2.99 15.10 -13.45
C LEU A 165 -3.77 14.34 -12.38
N MET A 166 -3.22 13.22 -11.93
CA MET A 166 -3.81 12.43 -10.84
C MET A 166 -3.43 13.08 -9.51
N HIS A 167 -4.42 13.31 -8.67
CA HIS A 167 -4.18 13.82 -7.32
C HIS A 167 -3.46 12.75 -6.49
N GLN A 168 -2.66 13.18 -5.51
CA GLN A 168 -1.88 12.29 -4.64
C GLN A 168 -2.75 11.26 -3.89
N SER A 169 -4.00 11.60 -3.56
CA SER A 169 -4.93 10.67 -2.92
C SER A 169 -5.40 9.52 -3.82
N GLY A 170 -5.26 9.63 -5.14
CA GLY A 170 -5.85 8.70 -6.10
C GLY A 170 -7.37 8.79 -6.27
N HIS A 171 -8.07 9.65 -5.50
CA HIS A 171 -9.52 9.78 -5.49
C HIS A 171 -10.07 10.83 -6.47
N LEU A 172 -9.21 11.65 -7.04
CA LEU A 172 -9.59 12.73 -7.95
C LEU A 172 -8.45 13.09 -8.91
N GLY A 173 -8.78 13.86 -9.93
CA GLY A 173 -7.79 14.33 -10.90
C GLY A 173 -8.25 15.56 -11.65
N ALA A 174 -7.28 16.27 -12.24
CA ALA A 174 -7.50 17.40 -13.12
C ALA A 174 -7.26 16.99 -14.59
N TYR A 175 -8.12 17.45 -15.47
CA TYR A 175 -8.21 17.06 -16.87
C TYR A 175 -8.19 18.30 -17.76
N ASN A 176 -7.41 18.29 -18.84
CA ASN A 176 -7.48 19.38 -19.83
C ASN A 176 -8.74 19.26 -20.72
N SER A 177 -9.01 20.28 -21.50
CA SER A 177 -10.18 20.29 -22.40
C SER A 177 -10.22 19.10 -23.36
N LYS A 178 -9.06 18.65 -23.86
CA LYS A 178 -8.94 17.49 -24.75
C LYS A 178 -9.28 16.18 -24.05
N ALA A 179 -8.87 16.02 -22.80
CA ALA A 179 -9.20 14.85 -22.00
C ALA A 179 -10.70 14.79 -21.66
N LEU A 180 -11.31 15.92 -21.28
CA LEU A 180 -12.77 16.00 -21.04
C LEU A 180 -13.58 15.67 -22.31
N GLU A 181 -13.18 16.20 -23.46
CA GLU A 181 -13.79 15.90 -24.77
C GLU A 181 -13.77 14.38 -25.05
N MET A 182 -12.60 13.75 -24.91
CA MET A 182 -12.41 12.32 -25.16
C MET A 182 -13.15 11.45 -24.14
N ALA A 183 -13.30 11.89 -22.91
CA ALA A 183 -14.10 11.22 -21.89
C ALA A 183 -15.61 11.40 -22.11
N GLY A 184 -16.05 12.30 -23.02
CA GLY A 184 -17.45 12.64 -23.27
C GLY A 184 -18.07 13.45 -22.15
N ILE A 185 -17.28 14.25 -21.42
CA ILE A 185 -17.76 15.10 -20.31
C ILE A 185 -18.00 16.51 -20.83
N THR A 186 -19.24 16.96 -20.74
CA THR A 186 -19.71 18.26 -21.23
C THR A 186 -20.46 19.02 -20.13
N ALA A 187 -20.94 20.22 -20.47
CA ALA A 187 -21.80 21.02 -19.58
C ALA A 187 -23.10 20.29 -19.17
N ASP A 188 -23.60 19.41 -20.03
CA ASP A 188 -24.85 18.67 -19.81
C ASP A 188 -24.66 17.31 -19.12
N THR A 189 -23.41 16.87 -18.93
CA THR A 189 -23.11 15.58 -18.27
C THR A 189 -23.47 15.66 -16.78
N PRO A 190 -24.39 14.82 -16.25
CA PRO A 190 -24.72 14.84 -14.82
C PRO A 190 -23.57 14.25 -13.98
N ASN A 191 -23.55 14.56 -12.69
CA ASN A 191 -22.70 13.86 -11.75
C ASN A 191 -23.09 12.39 -11.69
N PRO A 192 -22.13 11.46 -11.79
CA PRO A 192 -22.42 10.04 -11.59
C PRO A 192 -22.68 9.75 -10.09
N PRO A 193 -23.39 8.66 -9.78
CA PRO A 193 -23.54 8.24 -8.39
C PRO A 193 -22.17 8.08 -7.70
N GLY A 194 -22.00 8.67 -6.52
CA GLY A 194 -20.75 8.62 -5.75
C GLY A 194 -19.57 9.38 -6.38
N GLY A 195 -19.83 10.40 -7.23
CA GLY A 195 -18.78 11.23 -7.81
C GLY A 195 -19.25 12.61 -8.23
N VAL A 196 -18.30 13.53 -8.38
CA VAL A 196 -18.57 14.93 -8.73
C VAL A 196 -17.76 15.36 -9.94
N ILE A 197 -18.42 16.02 -10.87
CA ILE A 197 -17.82 16.82 -11.95
C ILE A 197 -17.85 18.26 -11.47
N ARG A 198 -16.68 18.79 -11.04
CA ARG A 198 -16.61 20.21 -10.62
C ARG A 198 -16.86 21.13 -11.79
N ARG A 199 -17.42 22.29 -11.50
CA ARG A 199 -17.82 23.25 -12.52
C ARG A 199 -17.29 24.64 -12.21
N GLU A 200 -17.12 25.44 -13.25
CA GLU A 200 -16.76 26.85 -13.11
C GLU A 200 -17.81 27.58 -12.26
N PRO A 201 -17.43 28.54 -11.41
CA PRO A 201 -18.35 29.27 -10.56
C PRO A 201 -19.53 29.87 -11.33
N GLY A 202 -20.76 29.55 -10.91
CA GLY A 202 -21.99 30.03 -11.56
C GLY A 202 -22.28 29.47 -12.95
N SER A 203 -21.61 28.40 -13.36
CA SER A 203 -21.69 27.79 -14.68
C SER A 203 -21.99 26.29 -14.59
N THR A 204 -22.44 25.70 -15.70
CA THR A 204 -22.53 24.24 -15.88
C THR A 204 -21.28 23.67 -16.54
N VAL A 205 -20.34 24.50 -16.96
CA VAL A 205 -19.13 24.10 -17.67
C VAL A 205 -18.16 23.42 -16.71
N PRO A 206 -17.66 22.18 -17.01
CA PRO A 206 -16.66 21.52 -16.18
C PRO A 206 -15.37 22.34 -16.06
N ASP A 207 -14.86 22.52 -14.85
CA ASP A 207 -13.60 23.24 -14.60
C ASP A 207 -12.35 22.39 -14.82
N GLY A 208 -12.54 21.08 -15.02
CA GLY A 208 -11.48 20.10 -15.24
C GLY A 208 -11.28 19.14 -14.07
N VAL A 209 -11.79 19.43 -12.88
CA VAL A 209 -11.63 18.54 -11.72
C VAL A 209 -12.76 17.52 -11.66
N LEU A 210 -12.39 16.25 -11.55
CA LEU A 210 -13.29 15.11 -11.40
C LEU A 210 -12.97 14.38 -10.11
N GLU A 211 -14.02 14.02 -9.34
CA GLU A 211 -13.88 13.36 -8.04
C GLU A 211 -14.51 11.97 -8.05
N GLU A 212 -13.87 11.04 -7.32
CA GLU A 212 -14.37 9.68 -7.03
C GLU A 212 -14.82 8.94 -8.29
N SER A 213 -16.09 8.51 -8.37
CA SER A 213 -16.58 7.75 -9.52
C SER A 213 -16.50 8.53 -10.83
N ALA A 214 -16.61 9.87 -10.82
CA ALA A 214 -16.42 10.68 -12.02
C ALA A 214 -14.99 10.60 -12.54
N HIS A 215 -13.99 10.65 -11.64
CA HIS A 215 -12.58 10.45 -11.97
C HIS A 215 -12.32 9.05 -12.53
N ASN A 216 -12.77 8.02 -11.82
CA ASN A 216 -12.54 6.63 -12.19
C ASN A 216 -13.16 6.29 -13.57
N LEU A 217 -14.37 6.76 -13.86
CA LEU A 217 -15.05 6.56 -15.15
C LEU A 217 -14.33 7.28 -16.30
N ALA A 218 -13.83 8.49 -16.07
CA ALA A 218 -13.06 9.24 -17.06
C ALA A 218 -11.71 8.57 -17.32
N LEU A 219 -11.01 8.17 -16.26
CA LEU A 219 -9.74 7.47 -16.36
C LEU A 219 -9.87 6.16 -17.15
N ALA A 220 -10.86 5.33 -16.83
CA ALA A 220 -11.12 4.08 -17.55
C ALA A 220 -11.37 4.26 -19.06
N LYS A 221 -11.96 5.40 -19.48
CA LYS A 221 -12.17 5.72 -20.89
C LYS A 221 -10.92 6.21 -21.60
N LEU A 222 -10.03 6.87 -20.87
CA LEU A 222 -8.86 7.56 -21.42
C LEU A 222 -7.60 6.69 -21.40
N MET A 223 -7.50 5.75 -20.45
CA MET A 223 -6.36 4.85 -20.37
C MET A 223 -6.33 3.92 -21.58
N PRO A 224 -5.21 3.90 -22.32
CA PRO A 224 -5.07 3.00 -23.45
C PRO A 224 -5.00 1.54 -22.97
N ALA A 225 -5.52 0.63 -23.79
CA ALA A 225 -5.28 -0.79 -23.58
C ALA A 225 -3.78 -1.08 -23.70
N MET A 226 -3.19 -1.56 -22.62
CA MET A 226 -1.79 -1.98 -22.62
C MET A 226 -1.63 -3.40 -23.13
N THR A 227 -0.52 -3.66 -23.83
CA THR A 227 -0.11 -5.04 -24.14
C THR A 227 0.28 -5.77 -22.85
N ALA A 228 0.27 -7.10 -22.90
CA ALA A 228 0.73 -7.91 -21.77
C ALA A 228 2.18 -7.58 -21.36
N GLU A 229 3.06 -7.32 -22.33
CA GLU A 229 4.45 -6.94 -22.09
C GLU A 229 4.56 -5.58 -21.37
N GLN A 230 3.79 -4.58 -21.81
CA GLN A 230 3.73 -3.27 -21.17
C GLN A 230 3.21 -3.36 -19.72
N SER A 231 2.16 -4.17 -19.49
CA SER A 231 1.60 -4.39 -18.16
C SER A 231 2.60 -5.10 -17.23
N LEU A 232 3.35 -6.08 -17.75
CA LEU A 232 4.42 -6.76 -16.99
C LEU A 232 5.56 -5.79 -16.65
N ALA A 233 6.02 -4.98 -17.61
CA ALA A 233 7.07 -4.00 -17.36
C ALA A 233 6.64 -2.95 -16.30
N MET A 234 5.38 -2.52 -16.32
CA MET A 234 4.82 -1.64 -15.31
C MET A 234 4.81 -2.30 -13.92
N LEU A 235 4.39 -3.55 -13.82
CA LEU A 235 4.40 -4.30 -12.56
C LEU A 235 5.84 -4.52 -12.04
N GLU A 236 6.80 -4.82 -12.92
CA GLU A 236 8.22 -4.94 -12.56
C GLU A 236 8.77 -3.61 -12.01
N ALA A 237 8.41 -2.47 -12.60
CA ALA A 237 8.79 -1.14 -12.11
C ALA A 237 8.20 -0.86 -10.70
N GLY A 238 6.94 -1.22 -10.48
CA GLY A 238 6.30 -1.13 -9.17
C GLY A 238 7.02 -1.96 -8.12
N GLN A 239 7.27 -3.25 -8.39
CA GLN A 239 8.01 -4.12 -7.48
C GLN A 239 9.42 -3.60 -7.17
N ALA A 240 10.13 -3.05 -8.18
CA ALA A 240 11.46 -2.51 -7.98
C ALA A 240 11.47 -1.40 -6.93
N LEU A 241 10.41 -0.57 -6.88
CA LEU A 241 10.27 0.47 -5.88
C LEU A 241 10.02 -0.12 -4.48
N TYR A 242 9.16 -1.14 -4.36
CA TYR A 242 8.96 -1.85 -3.09
C TYR A 242 10.25 -2.50 -2.58
N MET A 243 10.99 -3.20 -3.44
CA MET A 243 12.28 -3.80 -3.09
C MET A 243 13.30 -2.77 -2.66
N LYS A 244 13.37 -1.60 -3.30
CA LYS A 244 14.23 -0.48 -2.92
C LYS A 244 13.99 -0.03 -1.46
N TYR A 245 12.75 -0.13 -0.98
CA TYR A 245 12.38 0.26 0.37
C TYR A 245 12.26 -0.91 1.36
N GLY A 246 12.81 -2.09 1.02
CA GLY A 246 12.94 -3.21 1.95
C GLY A 246 11.74 -4.13 2.04
N TYR A 247 10.73 -3.97 1.20
CA TYR A 247 9.56 -4.82 1.23
C TYR A 247 9.82 -6.16 0.53
N THR A 248 9.50 -7.24 1.22
CA THR A 248 9.54 -8.63 0.73
C THR A 248 8.15 -9.19 0.43
N THR A 249 7.12 -8.45 0.82
CA THR A 249 5.71 -8.72 0.50
C THR A 249 5.03 -7.40 0.17
N ALA A 250 4.37 -7.32 -0.98
CA ALA A 250 3.56 -6.19 -1.43
C ALA A 250 2.09 -6.56 -1.48
N GLN A 251 1.20 -5.58 -1.31
CA GLN A 251 -0.22 -5.74 -1.51
C GLN A 251 -0.68 -5.10 -2.83
N ASP A 252 -1.68 -5.71 -3.45
CA ASP A 252 -2.51 -5.08 -4.47
C ASP A 252 -3.95 -4.93 -3.95
N GLY A 253 -4.21 -3.82 -3.32
CA GLY A 253 -5.31 -3.58 -2.37
C GLY A 253 -6.60 -3.05 -3.00
N LYS A 254 -6.92 -3.31 -4.21
CA LYS A 254 -8.21 -3.12 -4.90
C LYS A 254 -8.06 -3.57 -6.36
N SER A 255 -7.59 -4.80 -6.51
CA SER A 255 -7.35 -5.33 -7.85
C SER A 255 -8.64 -5.35 -8.68
N ASP A 256 -8.55 -4.86 -9.90
CA ASP A 256 -9.60 -4.97 -10.90
C ASP A 256 -9.52 -6.30 -11.67
N ALA A 257 -10.43 -6.51 -12.61
CA ALA A 257 -10.46 -7.73 -13.43
C ALA A 257 -9.19 -7.89 -14.30
N GLY A 258 -8.58 -6.80 -14.73
CA GLY A 258 -7.34 -6.81 -15.51
C GLY A 258 -6.15 -7.23 -14.66
N THR A 259 -6.05 -6.70 -13.45
CA THR A 259 -5.01 -7.06 -12.47
C THR A 259 -5.12 -8.53 -12.04
N LEU A 260 -6.33 -9.06 -11.89
CA LEU A 260 -6.56 -10.49 -11.61
C LEU A 260 -6.15 -11.41 -12.77
N GLN A 261 -5.92 -10.89 -13.98
CA GLN A 261 -5.32 -11.62 -15.10
C GLN A 261 -3.80 -11.42 -15.16
N LEU A 262 -3.34 -10.20 -14.89
CA LEU A 262 -1.93 -9.82 -14.94
C LEU A 262 -1.08 -10.55 -13.89
N LEU A 263 -1.51 -10.54 -12.61
CA LEU A 263 -0.71 -11.08 -11.52
C LEU A 263 -0.42 -12.59 -11.66
N PRO A 264 -1.40 -13.47 -11.95
CA PRO A 264 -1.10 -14.88 -12.20
C PRO A 264 -0.27 -15.11 -13.47
N MET A 265 -0.37 -14.24 -14.49
CA MET A 265 0.49 -14.28 -15.66
C MET A 265 1.93 -13.93 -15.28
N ALA A 266 2.14 -12.88 -14.49
CA ALA A 266 3.44 -12.47 -13.99
C ALA A 266 4.08 -13.55 -13.10
N ALA A 267 3.30 -14.18 -12.22
CA ALA A 267 3.72 -15.29 -11.39
C ALA A 267 4.26 -16.44 -12.25
N LYS A 268 3.44 -16.96 -13.18
CA LYS A 268 3.82 -18.05 -14.08
C LYS A 268 5.04 -17.73 -14.95
N ALA A 269 5.24 -16.46 -15.29
CA ALA A 269 6.39 -15.99 -16.07
C ALA A 269 7.66 -15.77 -15.21
N GLY A 270 7.62 -16.01 -13.88
CA GLY A 270 8.73 -15.77 -12.94
C GLY A 270 9.11 -14.30 -12.80
N LYS A 271 8.15 -13.40 -13.04
CA LYS A 271 8.34 -11.95 -13.00
C LYS A 271 8.10 -11.35 -11.62
N LEU A 272 7.49 -12.09 -10.69
CA LEU A 272 7.37 -11.68 -9.29
C LEU A 272 8.65 -12.05 -8.55
N LYS A 273 9.28 -11.05 -7.93
CA LYS A 273 10.51 -11.18 -7.14
C LYS A 273 10.27 -11.13 -5.64
N ILE A 274 9.13 -10.58 -5.25
CA ILE A 274 8.62 -10.53 -3.88
C ILE A 274 7.21 -11.11 -3.87
N ASP A 275 6.73 -11.47 -2.70
CA ASP A 275 5.36 -11.98 -2.59
C ASP A 275 4.35 -10.85 -2.87
N VAL A 276 3.30 -11.16 -3.62
CA VAL A 276 2.19 -10.23 -3.92
C VAL A 276 0.88 -10.85 -3.45
N VAL A 277 0.17 -10.12 -2.59
CA VAL A 277 -1.16 -10.50 -2.09
C VAL A 277 -2.21 -9.59 -2.71
N ALA A 278 -3.06 -10.13 -3.57
CA ALA A 278 -4.15 -9.39 -4.18
C ALA A 278 -5.42 -9.42 -3.31
N TYR A 279 -6.10 -8.29 -3.27
CA TYR A 279 -7.43 -8.13 -2.70
C TYR A 279 -8.32 -7.46 -3.76
N PRO A 280 -9.00 -8.23 -4.61
CA PRO A 280 -9.89 -7.66 -5.61
C PRO A 280 -11.01 -6.84 -4.98
N ASP A 281 -11.47 -5.82 -5.73
CA ASP A 281 -12.72 -5.12 -5.40
C ASP A 281 -13.83 -6.15 -5.19
N ILE A 282 -14.63 -5.96 -4.14
CA ILE A 282 -15.63 -6.95 -3.72
C ILE A 282 -16.66 -7.26 -4.80
N GLU A 283 -17.07 -6.24 -5.59
CA GLU A 283 -18.05 -6.45 -6.68
C GLU A 283 -17.41 -7.20 -7.87
N VAL A 284 -16.11 -6.98 -8.11
CA VAL A 284 -15.32 -7.77 -9.08
C VAL A 284 -15.16 -9.21 -8.58
N ALA A 285 -14.82 -9.41 -7.32
CA ALA A 285 -14.62 -10.71 -6.70
C ALA A 285 -15.86 -11.60 -6.77
N LEU A 286 -17.04 -11.05 -6.48
CA LEU A 286 -18.33 -11.77 -6.52
C LEU A 286 -18.67 -12.36 -7.91
N GLN A 287 -18.08 -11.81 -8.96
CA GLN A 287 -18.33 -12.24 -10.36
C GLN A 287 -17.12 -12.95 -10.98
N ASN A 288 -15.98 -13.04 -10.27
CA ASN A 288 -14.74 -13.53 -10.86
C ASN A 288 -14.41 -14.96 -10.39
N PRO A 289 -14.23 -15.94 -11.30
CA PRO A 289 -13.91 -17.32 -10.95
C PRO A 289 -12.54 -17.48 -10.28
N ALA A 290 -11.64 -16.50 -10.34
CA ALA A 290 -10.35 -16.52 -9.67
C ALA A 290 -10.47 -16.72 -8.15
N MET A 291 -11.59 -16.28 -7.54
CA MET A 291 -11.89 -16.46 -6.12
C MET A 291 -12.14 -17.92 -5.71
N GLN A 292 -12.31 -18.83 -6.68
CA GLN A 292 -12.44 -20.27 -6.48
C GLN A 292 -11.24 -21.03 -7.06
N GLY A 293 -10.26 -20.29 -7.59
CA GLY A 293 -9.08 -20.83 -8.26
C GLY A 293 -7.94 -21.18 -7.28
N PRO A 294 -6.84 -21.72 -7.81
CA PRO A 294 -5.72 -22.22 -7.00
C PRO A 294 -4.91 -21.11 -6.31
N PHE A 295 -5.13 -19.85 -6.68
CA PHE A 295 -4.42 -18.71 -6.07
C PHE A 295 -5.14 -18.14 -4.84
N TYR A 296 -6.40 -18.53 -4.58
CA TYR A 296 -7.10 -18.08 -3.38
C TYR A 296 -6.67 -18.88 -2.15
N GLY A 297 -6.30 -18.20 -1.07
CA GLY A 297 -5.95 -18.78 0.22
C GLY A 297 -4.63 -18.28 0.80
N LEU A 298 -4.04 -19.06 1.72
CA LEU A 298 -2.81 -18.68 2.43
C LEU A 298 -1.52 -19.08 1.70
N ASN A 299 -1.59 -19.98 0.72
CA ASN A 299 -0.42 -20.47 0.01
C ASN A 299 -0.11 -19.62 -1.20
N TYR A 300 1.16 -19.28 -1.35
CA TYR A 300 1.66 -18.63 -2.56
C TYR A 300 1.96 -19.68 -3.64
N THR A 301 1.62 -19.33 -4.87
CA THR A 301 2.10 -20.01 -6.08
C THR A 301 2.91 -18.99 -6.86
N ASP A 302 4.22 -19.25 -7.02
CA ASP A 302 5.15 -18.36 -7.72
C ASP A 302 5.06 -16.90 -7.23
N HIS A 303 5.10 -16.70 -5.90
CA HIS A 303 4.99 -15.42 -5.20
C HIS A 303 3.64 -14.69 -5.32
N TYR A 304 2.58 -15.36 -5.77
CA TYR A 304 1.25 -14.76 -5.90
C TYR A 304 0.17 -15.52 -5.11
N ARG A 305 -0.72 -14.79 -4.48
CA ARG A 305 -1.98 -15.31 -3.92
C ARG A 305 -3.07 -14.23 -3.87
N ILE A 306 -4.33 -14.67 -3.74
CA ILE A 306 -5.47 -13.81 -3.42
C ILE A 306 -5.78 -14.02 -1.93
N GLY A 307 -5.76 -12.92 -1.15
CA GLY A 307 -5.93 -12.95 0.30
C GLY A 307 -7.37 -12.82 0.78
N GLY A 308 -8.21 -12.14 0.01
CA GLY A 308 -9.58 -11.81 0.36
C GLY A 308 -10.16 -10.79 -0.60
N VAL A 309 -10.96 -9.85 -0.12
CA VAL A 309 -11.62 -8.81 -0.93
C VAL A 309 -11.44 -7.42 -0.33
N LYS A 310 -11.54 -6.39 -1.16
CA LYS A 310 -11.47 -4.98 -0.76
C LYS A 310 -12.79 -4.27 -1.05
N ILE A 311 -13.22 -3.43 -0.11
CA ILE A 311 -14.33 -2.48 -0.29
C ILE A 311 -13.88 -1.08 0.14
N SER A 312 -14.35 -0.03 -0.53
CA SER A 312 -14.15 1.36 -0.11
C SER A 312 -15.47 1.95 0.34
N LEU A 313 -15.53 2.43 1.58
CA LEU A 313 -16.75 2.94 2.20
C LEU A 313 -16.90 4.46 2.09
N ASP A 314 -15.78 5.18 1.96
CA ASP A 314 -15.74 6.63 1.79
C ASP A 314 -14.52 7.07 0.97
N GLY A 315 -14.28 8.37 0.90
CA GLY A 315 -13.14 8.98 0.22
C GLY A 315 -12.00 9.34 1.16
N SER A 316 -11.24 10.40 0.81
CA SER A 316 -10.03 10.82 1.51
C SER A 316 -10.27 12.06 2.39
N PRO A 317 -9.70 12.13 3.62
CA PRO A 317 -9.90 13.28 4.49
C PRO A 317 -9.20 14.53 3.98
N GLN A 318 -7.99 14.41 3.39
CA GLN A 318 -7.28 15.55 2.82
C GLN A 318 -8.01 16.17 1.61
N GLY A 319 -8.73 15.36 0.84
CA GLY A 319 -9.61 15.81 -0.25
C GLY A 319 -11.01 16.21 0.21
N LYS A 320 -11.30 16.09 1.50
CA LYS A 320 -12.60 16.39 2.14
C LYS A 320 -13.77 15.56 1.57
N THR A 321 -13.50 14.33 1.16
CA THR A 321 -14.50 13.35 0.69
C THR A 321 -14.71 12.20 1.68
N ALA A 322 -13.88 12.09 2.73
CA ALA A 322 -14.11 11.14 3.83
C ALA A 322 -15.41 11.46 4.57
N TRP A 323 -16.18 10.43 4.93
CA TRP A 323 -17.48 10.58 5.57
C TRP A 323 -17.37 10.68 7.09
N LEU A 324 -17.61 11.89 7.61
CA LEU A 324 -17.45 12.23 9.03
C LEU A 324 -18.82 12.31 9.73
N THR A 325 -18.83 12.10 11.06
CA THR A 325 -19.98 12.35 11.91
C THR A 325 -20.19 13.84 12.24
N LYS A 326 -19.15 14.66 12.03
CA LYS A 326 -19.17 16.12 12.26
C LYS A 326 -18.64 16.84 11.03
N PRO A 327 -19.11 18.08 10.75
CA PRO A 327 -18.66 18.86 9.60
C PRO A 327 -17.13 19.01 9.56
N TYR A 328 -16.62 19.18 8.35
CA TYR A 328 -15.23 19.60 8.12
C TYR A 328 -14.97 20.95 8.81
N TYR A 329 -13.75 21.15 9.31
CA TYR A 329 -13.38 22.37 10.03
C TYR A 329 -13.49 23.61 9.13
N LYS A 330 -12.99 23.51 7.91
CA LYS A 330 -13.28 24.47 6.83
C LYS A 330 -14.00 23.70 5.73
N VAL A 331 -15.24 24.00 5.53
CA VAL A 331 -16.08 23.38 4.51
C VAL A 331 -15.57 23.80 3.12
N PRO A 332 -15.55 22.90 2.09
CA PRO A 332 -15.22 23.27 0.72
C PRO A 332 -16.12 24.40 0.20
N GLU A 333 -15.59 25.23 -0.70
CA GLU A 333 -16.35 26.31 -1.34
C GLU A 333 -17.53 25.72 -2.13
N GLY A 334 -18.70 26.32 -1.96
CA GLY A 334 -19.95 25.86 -2.60
C GLY A 334 -20.72 24.80 -1.83
N GLU A 335 -20.14 24.19 -0.79
CA GLU A 335 -20.81 23.21 0.04
C GLU A 335 -21.58 23.87 1.21
N LYS A 336 -22.54 23.11 1.77
CA LYS A 336 -23.33 23.57 2.93
C LYS A 336 -22.47 23.60 4.19
N PRO A 337 -22.78 24.49 5.16
CA PRO A 337 -22.02 24.60 6.41
C PRO A 337 -21.92 23.32 7.25
N ASP A 338 -22.84 22.38 7.06
CA ASP A 338 -22.90 21.08 7.72
C ASP A 338 -22.27 19.94 6.91
N TYR A 339 -21.58 20.27 5.82
CA TYR A 339 -20.92 19.27 4.97
C TYR A 339 -19.89 18.44 5.76
N ALA A 340 -20.07 17.12 5.71
CA ALA A 340 -19.27 16.14 6.42
C ALA A 340 -18.75 15.00 5.53
N GLY A 341 -18.66 15.22 4.22
CA GLY A 341 -18.37 14.16 3.25
C GLY A 341 -19.59 13.27 3.00
N TYR A 342 -19.35 12.12 2.42
CA TYR A 342 -20.45 11.21 2.00
C TYR A 342 -19.98 9.75 1.93
N PRO A 343 -20.89 8.77 2.14
CA PRO A 343 -20.59 7.36 1.96
C PRO A 343 -20.46 7.02 0.47
N ALA A 344 -19.57 6.07 0.15
CA ALA A 344 -19.46 5.51 -1.21
C ALA A 344 -20.69 4.64 -1.56
N PHE A 345 -21.29 3.98 -0.56
CA PHE A 345 -22.46 3.11 -0.71
C PHE A 345 -23.46 3.33 0.42
N PRO A 346 -24.76 3.14 0.17
CA PRO A 346 -25.76 3.08 1.24
C PRO A 346 -25.50 1.88 2.19
N ASP A 347 -25.92 2.00 3.46
CA ASP A 347 -25.71 0.98 4.50
C ASP A 347 -26.19 -0.41 4.08
N THR A 348 -27.41 -0.49 3.47
CA THR A 348 -27.97 -1.76 3.01
C THR A 348 -27.11 -2.45 1.96
N LYS A 349 -26.43 -1.70 1.09
CA LYS A 349 -25.52 -2.27 0.08
C LYS A 349 -24.24 -2.77 0.74
N VAL A 350 -23.70 -2.07 1.72
CA VAL A 350 -22.49 -2.48 2.47
C VAL A 350 -22.79 -3.73 3.28
N ASP A 351 -23.92 -3.77 3.99
CA ASP A 351 -24.37 -4.96 4.73
C ASP A 351 -24.48 -6.17 3.83
N ASP A 352 -25.07 -6.02 2.65
CA ASP A 352 -25.22 -7.11 1.68
C ASP A 352 -23.87 -7.60 1.16
N LEU A 353 -22.99 -6.71 0.72
CA LEU A 353 -21.67 -7.05 0.19
C LEU A 353 -20.78 -7.73 1.23
N ILE A 354 -20.69 -7.19 2.45
CA ILE A 354 -19.89 -7.78 3.53
C ILE A 354 -20.48 -9.12 3.96
N THR A 355 -21.81 -9.24 4.04
CA THR A 355 -22.47 -10.51 4.36
C THR A 355 -22.19 -11.59 3.29
N GLN A 356 -22.18 -11.23 2.01
CA GLN A 356 -21.81 -12.18 0.94
C GLN A 356 -20.34 -12.62 1.07
N ALA A 357 -19.41 -11.68 1.26
CA ALA A 357 -18.01 -12.02 1.49
C ALA A 357 -17.82 -12.97 2.70
N TRP A 358 -18.55 -12.70 3.80
CA TRP A 358 -18.58 -13.57 4.98
C TRP A 358 -19.09 -14.96 4.65
N GLY A 359 -20.20 -15.04 3.88
CA GLY A 359 -20.77 -16.30 3.39
C GLY A 359 -19.77 -17.14 2.60
N HIS A 360 -18.89 -16.50 1.82
CA HIS A 360 -17.80 -17.17 1.10
C HIS A 360 -16.57 -17.50 1.96
N GLY A 361 -16.46 -16.94 3.16
CA GLY A 361 -15.27 -17.10 4.01
C GLY A 361 -14.11 -16.20 3.56
N TRP A 362 -14.38 -15.07 2.90
CA TRP A 362 -13.37 -14.14 2.44
C TRP A 362 -13.01 -13.11 3.51
N GLN A 363 -11.72 -12.88 3.72
CA GLN A 363 -11.26 -11.74 4.51
C GLN A 363 -11.66 -10.44 3.80
N VAL A 364 -12.22 -9.48 4.55
CA VAL A 364 -12.61 -8.17 4.03
C VAL A 364 -11.62 -7.12 4.50
N LEU A 365 -11.02 -6.39 3.56
CA LEU A 365 -10.29 -5.15 3.81
C LEU A 365 -11.21 -3.98 3.47
N ALA A 366 -11.56 -3.16 4.44
CA ALA A 366 -12.47 -2.04 4.27
C ALA A 366 -11.74 -0.70 4.44
N HIS A 367 -11.63 0.07 3.34
CA HIS A 367 -11.23 1.46 3.42
C HIS A 367 -12.32 2.25 4.13
N ALA A 368 -12.00 2.82 5.26
CA ALA A 368 -12.84 3.74 6.00
C ALA A 368 -11.96 4.78 6.73
N ASN A 369 -11.95 6.00 6.21
CA ASN A 369 -11.20 7.12 6.75
C ASN A 369 -12.00 7.90 7.80
N GLY A 370 -13.24 8.22 7.45
CA GLY A 370 -14.15 8.98 8.29
C GLY A 370 -14.77 8.13 9.39
N ASP A 371 -15.01 8.74 10.54
CA ASP A 371 -15.59 8.06 11.69
C ASP A 371 -17.04 7.57 11.42
N ALA A 372 -17.80 8.20 10.52
CA ALA A 372 -19.10 7.69 10.08
C ALA A 372 -18.95 6.44 9.20
N ALA A 373 -17.95 6.39 8.31
CA ALA A 373 -17.66 5.19 7.51
C ALA A 373 -17.17 4.02 8.39
N ILE A 374 -16.46 4.32 9.47
CA ILE A 374 -16.05 3.30 10.45
C ILE A 374 -17.27 2.76 11.21
N ASP A 375 -18.25 3.61 11.57
CA ASP A 375 -19.52 3.15 12.15
C ASP A 375 -20.28 2.23 11.18
N GLN A 376 -20.30 2.56 9.88
CA GLN A 376 -20.88 1.70 8.84
C GLN A 376 -20.19 0.33 8.76
N LEU A 377 -18.84 0.30 8.80
CA LEU A 377 -18.09 -0.96 8.82
C LEU A 377 -18.42 -1.81 10.05
N ILE A 378 -18.41 -1.19 11.24
CA ILE A 378 -18.72 -1.87 12.53
C ILE A 378 -20.11 -2.50 12.46
N HIS A 379 -21.11 -1.77 11.95
CA HIS A 379 -22.46 -2.27 11.79
C HIS A 379 -22.52 -3.48 10.84
N ALA A 380 -21.93 -3.36 9.65
CA ALA A 380 -21.97 -4.40 8.64
C ALA A 380 -21.23 -5.68 9.08
N VAL A 381 -20.09 -5.54 9.76
CA VAL A 381 -19.36 -6.68 10.34
C VAL A 381 -20.20 -7.37 11.42
N ALA A 382 -20.82 -6.61 12.33
CA ALA A 382 -21.69 -7.17 13.35
C ALA A 382 -22.88 -7.94 12.77
N SER A 383 -23.49 -7.41 11.70
CA SER A 383 -24.60 -8.05 10.97
C SER A 383 -24.15 -9.36 10.31
N ALA A 384 -22.98 -9.35 9.66
CA ALA A 384 -22.42 -10.54 9.01
C ALA A 384 -22.02 -11.64 10.01
N GLU A 385 -21.39 -11.25 11.14
CA GLU A 385 -21.02 -12.18 12.23
C GLU A 385 -22.27 -12.83 12.84
N ALA A 386 -23.33 -12.05 13.10
CA ALA A 386 -24.59 -12.57 13.61
C ALA A 386 -25.25 -13.58 12.66
N LYS A 387 -25.11 -13.39 11.34
CA LYS A 387 -25.64 -14.30 10.33
C LYS A 387 -24.81 -15.57 10.16
N TYR A 388 -23.50 -15.50 10.38
CA TYR A 388 -22.56 -16.61 10.22
C TYR A 388 -21.67 -16.78 11.46
N PRO A 389 -22.22 -17.16 12.62
CA PRO A 389 -21.51 -17.18 13.91
C PRO A 389 -20.36 -18.19 13.95
N ASP A 390 -20.38 -19.21 13.10
CA ASP A 390 -19.33 -20.23 13.02
C ASP A 390 -18.13 -19.82 12.15
N LYS A 391 -18.18 -18.65 11.50
CA LYS A 391 -17.10 -18.14 10.66
C LYS A 391 -16.27 -17.10 11.41
N HIS A 392 -15.03 -17.49 11.72
CA HIS A 392 -14.08 -16.61 12.41
C HIS A 392 -13.16 -15.91 11.40
N LEU A 393 -13.66 -14.87 10.74
CA LEU A 393 -12.88 -14.04 9.84
C LEU A 393 -12.25 -12.87 10.60
N VAL A 394 -11.12 -12.38 10.09
CA VAL A 394 -10.45 -11.19 10.62
C VAL A 394 -10.61 -10.07 9.60
N PRO A 395 -11.68 -9.26 9.67
CA PRO A 395 -11.81 -8.09 8.81
C PRO A 395 -10.78 -7.04 9.19
N VAL A 396 -10.37 -6.22 8.21
CA VAL A 396 -9.34 -5.19 8.41
C VAL A 396 -9.93 -3.82 8.14
N LEU A 397 -9.85 -2.93 9.13
CA LEU A 397 -10.08 -1.51 8.94
C LEU A 397 -8.85 -0.88 8.30
N ILE A 398 -8.94 -0.46 7.06
CA ILE A 398 -7.86 0.24 6.35
C ILE A 398 -8.01 1.75 6.57
N HIS A 399 -6.91 2.40 6.91
CA HIS A 399 -6.70 3.81 7.25
C HIS A 399 -7.16 4.19 8.66
N GLY A 400 -8.46 4.18 8.95
CA GLY A 400 -8.96 4.54 10.26
C GLY A 400 -8.52 5.93 10.73
N GLN A 401 -8.43 6.91 9.80
CA GLN A 401 -7.81 8.21 10.08
C GLN A 401 -8.47 8.95 11.24
N THR A 402 -9.80 8.93 11.28
CA THR A 402 -10.58 9.60 12.31
C THR A 402 -11.24 8.63 13.29
N LEU A 403 -10.65 7.44 13.45
CA LEU A 403 -11.12 6.42 14.40
C LEU A 403 -11.30 7.00 15.80
N ARG A 404 -12.53 6.93 16.33
CA ARG A 404 -12.87 7.43 17.66
C ARG A 404 -12.52 6.41 18.74
N LYS A 405 -12.30 6.90 19.97
CA LYS A 405 -11.94 6.05 21.11
C LYS A 405 -13.03 5.02 21.47
N ASP A 406 -14.31 5.37 21.32
CA ASP A 406 -15.43 4.46 21.51
C ASP A 406 -15.44 3.33 20.45
N GLN A 407 -15.15 3.66 19.19
CA GLN A 407 -15.06 2.69 18.11
C GLN A 407 -13.93 1.66 18.31
N VAL A 408 -12.80 2.04 18.94
CA VAL A 408 -11.71 1.08 19.25
C VAL A 408 -12.22 -0.10 20.08
N GLY A 409 -13.13 0.16 21.04
CA GLY A 409 -13.78 -0.89 21.82
C GLY A 409 -14.60 -1.86 20.96
N GLU A 410 -15.32 -1.33 19.96
CA GLU A 410 -16.11 -2.13 19.03
C GLU A 410 -15.22 -2.92 18.05
N LEU A 411 -14.13 -2.32 17.55
CA LEU A 411 -13.14 -3.06 16.74
C LEU A 411 -12.62 -4.27 17.51
N ARG A 412 -12.26 -4.08 18.77
CA ARG A 412 -11.79 -5.18 19.64
C ARG A 412 -12.86 -6.25 19.82
N ARG A 413 -14.11 -5.86 20.08
CA ARG A 413 -15.23 -6.78 20.29
C ARG A 413 -15.51 -7.66 19.07
N LEU A 414 -15.43 -7.08 17.87
CA LEU A 414 -15.69 -7.72 16.59
C LEU A 414 -14.44 -8.35 15.94
N GLY A 415 -13.27 -8.26 16.58
CA GLY A 415 -12.02 -8.76 15.99
C GLY A 415 -11.58 -8.04 14.72
N ILE A 416 -12.05 -6.79 14.49
CA ILE A 416 -11.64 -5.97 13.35
C ILE A 416 -10.20 -5.51 13.57
N PHE A 417 -9.31 -5.87 12.66
CA PHE A 417 -7.88 -5.56 12.74
C PHE A 417 -7.62 -4.14 12.19
N PRO A 418 -7.02 -3.21 12.96
CA PRO A 418 -6.72 -1.87 12.46
C PRO A 418 -5.40 -1.83 11.68
N SER A 419 -5.47 -1.41 10.42
CA SER A 419 -4.34 -1.04 9.58
C SER A 419 -4.34 0.47 9.41
N LEU A 420 -3.46 1.17 10.13
CA LEU A 420 -3.47 2.62 10.24
C LEU A 420 -2.50 3.27 9.25
N PHE A 421 -2.73 4.58 8.97
CA PHE A 421 -1.91 5.34 8.03
C PHE A 421 -1.24 6.56 8.70
N PRO A 422 -0.29 6.37 9.64
CA PRO A 422 0.37 7.46 10.36
C PRO A 422 1.13 8.44 9.48
N MET A 423 1.50 8.09 8.23
CA MET A 423 2.16 9.02 7.31
C MET A 423 1.30 10.25 7.00
N HIS A 424 -0.02 10.19 7.22
CA HIS A 424 -0.88 11.37 7.17
C HIS A 424 -0.44 12.48 8.13
N THR A 425 0.19 12.14 9.26
CA THR A 425 0.72 13.15 10.19
C THR A 425 1.83 13.95 9.54
N TYR A 426 2.71 13.29 8.75
CA TYR A 426 3.79 13.96 8.05
C TYR A 426 3.27 14.75 6.84
N TYR A 427 2.56 14.08 5.93
CA TYR A 427 2.18 14.67 4.64
C TYR A 427 1.08 15.73 4.76
N TRP A 428 0.08 15.50 5.61
CA TRP A 428 -1.13 16.35 5.71
C TRP A 428 -1.45 16.80 7.14
N GLY A 429 -0.57 16.61 8.12
CA GLY A 429 -0.85 16.92 9.52
C GLY A 429 -1.21 18.38 9.73
N ASP A 430 -0.49 19.30 9.11
CA ASP A 430 -0.79 20.73 9.17
C ASP A 430 -2.15 21.05 8.50
N TRP A 431 -2.43 20.44 7.34
CA TRP A 431 -3.70 20.58 6.63
C TRP A 431 -4.88 20.00 7.40
N HIS A 432 -4.70 18.82 8.00
CA HIS A 432 -5.73 18.22 8.88
C HIS A 432 -6.08 19.14 10.03
N ARG A 433 -5.08 19.77 10.65
CA ARG A 433 -5.27 20.67 11.75
C ARG A 433 -5.93 22.00 11.34
N ASP A 434 -5.48 22.58 10.25
CA ASP A 434 -5.82 23.96 9.88
C ASP A 434 -7.01 24.05 8.92
N SER A 435 -7.43 22.93 8.29
CA SER A 435 -8.49 22.92 7.29
C SER A 435 -9.49 21.75 7.40
N VAL A 436 -9.02 20.52 7.64
CA VAL A 436 -9.88 19.32 7.54
C VAL A 436 -10.64 19.06 8.83
N LEU A 437 -9.93 18.87 9.94
CA LEU A 437 -10.49 18.40 11.22
C LEU A 437 -10.53 19.49 12.28
N GLY A 438 -9.66 20.50 12.19
CA GLY A 438 -9.42 21.48 13.23
C GLY A 438 -8.44 20.97 14.30
N PRO A 439 -7.94 21.87 15.16
CA PRO A 439 -6.84 21.57 16.09
C PRO A 439 -7.11 20.38 17.01
N GLU A 440 -8.34 20.26 17.52
CA GLU A 440 -8.68 19.26 18.53
C GLU A 440 -8.79 17.84 17.92
N ARG A 441 -9.51 17.68 16.81
CA ARG A 441 -9.69 16.36 16.17
C ARG A 441 -8.42 15.85 15.52
N ALA A 442 -7.62 16.75 14.93
CA ALA A 442 -6.40 16.39 14.23
C ALA A 442 -5.33 15.77 15.15
N GLU A 443 -5.30 16.09 16.44
CA GLU A 443 -4.36 15.48 17.40
C GLU A 443 -4.53 13.96 17.50
N ASN A 444 -5.69 13.42 17.13
CA ASN A 444 -6.01 12.01 17.29
C ASN A 444 -6.11 11.24 15.95
N ILE A 445 -5.61 11.79 14.83
CA ILE A 445 -5.56 11.03 13.58
C ILE A 445 -4.65 9.81 13.70
N SER A 446 -5.01 8.70 13.06
CA SER A 446 -4.28 7.42 13.16
C SER A 446 -3.93 7.09 14.62
N PRO A 447 -4.89 6.75 15.49
CA PRO A 447 -4.71 6.72 16.95
C PRO A 447 -4.02 5.42 17.41
N THR A 448 -2.74 5.28 17.12
CA THR A 448 -1.91 4.10 17.40
C THR A 448 -1.89 3.71 18.89
N GLN A 449 -1.77 4.70 19.79
CA GLN A 449 -1.71 4.41 21.23
C GLN A 449 -3.07 3.96 21.77
N TRP A 450 -4.20 4.52 21.31
CA TRP A 450 -5.51 4.04 21.73
C TRP A 450 -5.76 2.58 21.38
N VAL A 451 -5.25 2.13 20.22
CA VAL A 451 -5.32 0.72 19.81
C VAL A 451 -4.50 -0.16 20.76
N LEU A 452 -3.28 0.26 21.12
CA LEU A 452 -2.44 -0.47 22.09
C LEU A 452 -3.06 -0.50 23.49
N ASP A 453 -3.60 0.63 23.97
CA ASP A 453 -4.25 0.72 25.29
C ASP A 453 -5.47 -0.21 25.39
N ALA A 454 -6.14 -0.46 24.27
CA ALA A 454 -7.20 -1.44 24.18
C ALA A 454 -6.71 -2.90 24.14
N GLY A 455 -5.39 -3.15 24.22
CA GLY A 455 -4.80 -4.49 24.15
C GLY A 455 -4.83 -5.11 22.74
N MET A 456 -4.97 -4.28 21.71
CA MET A 456 -4.91 -4.66 20.30
C MET A 456 -3.52 -4.37 19.72
N VAL A 457 -3.24 -4.93 18.56
CA VAL A 457 -2.10 -4.56 17.72
C VAL A 457 -2.62 -3.90 16.44
N PHE A 458 -1.74 -3.19 15.73
CA PHE A 458 -2.07 -2.49 14.49
C PHE A 458 -0.95 -2.67 13.45
N THR A 459 -1.25 -2.40 12.19
CA THR A 459 -0.24 -2.21 11.16
C THR A 459 -0.13 -0.74 10.76
N SER A 460 1.06 -0.36 10.30
CA SER A 460 1.30 0.93 9.65
C SER A 460 1.58 0.71 8.18
N HIS A 461 0.92 1.48 7.32
CA HIS A 461 1.07 1.38 5.87
C HIS A 461 1.39 2.73 5.21
N HIS A 462 1.66 2.69 3.91
CA HIS A 462 1.98 3.84 3.08
C HIS A 462 0.93 4.12 2.00
N ASP A 463 0.09 3.12 1.70
CA ASP A 463 -0.94 3.22 0.66
C ASP A 463 -0.38 3.63 -0.71
N ALA A 464 0.84 3.19 -1.06
CA ALA A 464 1.43 3.54 -2.34
C ALA A 464 0.52 3.10 -3.51
N PRO A 465 0.30 3.99 -4.50
CA PRO A 465 1.07 5.17 -4.86
C PRO A 465 0.66 6.50 -4.20
N VAL A 466 -0.23 6.51 -3.20
CA VAL A 466 -0.64 7.74 -2.48
C VAL A 466 0.58 8.48 -1.93
N VAL A 467 1.48 7.74 -1.26
CA VAL A 467 2.85 8.19 -0.95
C VAL A 467 3.82 7.09 -1.35
N PHE A 468 5.11 7.41 -1.49
CA PHE A 468 6.11 6.37 -1.77
C PHE A 468 6.11 5.29 -0.68
N PRO A 469 6.40 4.02 -1.03
CA PRO A 469 6.51 2.93 -0.06
C PRO A 469 7.81 3.04 0.77
N ASP A 470 8.12 4.24 1.26
CA ASP A 470 9.29 4.52 2.08
C ASP A 470 9.08 3.99 3.50
N SER A 471 9.58 2.79 3.75
CA SER A 471 9.43 2.08 5.03
C SER A 471 9.99 2.87 6.21
N MET A 472 11.09 3.61 6.03
CA MET A 472 11.68 4.41 7.10
C MET A 472 10.85 5.66 7.38
N ARG A 473 10.17 6.22 6.39
CA ARG A 473 9.20 7.29 6.60
C ARG A 473 7.92 6.78 7.30
N VAL A 474 7.45 5.57 6.96
CA VAL A 474 6.35 4.92 7.70
C VAL A 474 6.71 4.77 9.17
N LEU A 475 7.92 4.27 9.45
CA LEU A 475 8.42 4.06 10.80
C LEU A 475 8.57 5.40 11.55
N ASP A 476 9.18 6.40 10.91
CA ASP A 476 9.38 7.75 11.47
C ASP A 476 8.04 8.43 11.81
N ALA A 477 7.09 8.43 10.88
CA ALA A 477 5.78 9.03 11.08
C ALA A 477 5.00 8.33 12.21
N THR A 478 5.13 7.01 12.34
CA THR A 478 4.49 6.24 13.41
C THR A 478 5.09 6.55 14.78
N VAL A 479 6.41 6.74 14.86
CA VAL A 479 7.15 7.02 16.11
C VAL A 479 7.07 8.49 16.49
N ASN A 480 7.38 9.40 15.56
CA ASN A 480 7.66 10.80 15.86
C ASN A 480 6.46 11.71 15.68
N ARG A 481 5.56 11.39 14.74
CA ARG A 481 4.34 12.18 14.43
C ARG A 481 4.65 13.66 14.16
N VAL A 482 5.72 13.92 13.41
CA VAL A 482 6.16 15.27 13.04
C VAL A 482 5.60 15.61 11.67
N THR A 483 4.96 16.77 11.55
CA THR A 483 4.43 17.30 10.28
C THR A 483 5.55 17.88 9.41
N ARG A 484 5.28 18.20 8.14
CA ARG A 484 6.24 18.88 7.25
C ARG A 484 6.71 20.23 7.80
N SER A 485 5.88 20.94 8.57
CA SER A 485 6.28 22.20 9.21
C SER A 485 7.14 22.00 10.47
N GLY A 486 7.40 20.74 10.87
CA GLY A 486 8.16 20.42 12.08
C GLY A 486 7.31 20.37 13.35
N ARG A 487 6.00 20.51 13.25
CA ARG A 487 5.09 20.41 14.41
C ARG A 487 4.90 18.94 14.79
N VAL A 488 4.79 18.67 16.09
CA VAL A 488 4.32 17.38 16.59
C VAL A 488 2.79 17.39 16.62
N LEU A 489 2.16 16.40 16.01
CA LEU A 489 0.71 16.23 15.97
C LEU A 489 0.31 14.97 16.75
N GLY A 490 -0.44 15.15 17.84
CA GLY A 490 -0.90 14.04 18.68
C GLY A 490 0.24 13.30 19.38
N PRO A 491 1.03 13.96 20.25
CA PRO A 491 2.16 13.33 20.95
C PRO A 491 1.74 12.12 21.78
N GLU A 492 0.50 12.09 22.28
CA GLU A 492 -0.07 10.97 23.05
C GLU A 492 -0.30 9.70 22.21
N GLN A 493 -0.25 9.81 20.88
CA GLN A 493 -0.37 8.68 19.97
C GLN A 493 1.00 8.13 19.51
N ARG A 494 2.11 8.64 20.06
CA ARG A 494 3.46 8.15 19.75
C ARG A 494 3.70 6.75 20.30
N VAL A 495 4.44 5.94 19.55
CA VAL A 495 4.86 4.60 19.98
C VAL A 495 6.38 4.45 19.95
N SER A 496 6.91 3.37 20.51
CA SER A 496 8.34 3.08 20.44
C SER A 496 8.76 2.61 19.04
N PRO A 497 10.06 2.77 18.66
CA PRO A 497 10.57 2.23 17.40
C PRO A 497 10.34 0.72 17.23
N LEU A 498 10.43 -0.07 18.29
CA LEU A 498 10.15 -1.51 18.24
C LEU A 498 8.67 -1.79 17.89
N ILE A 499 7.75 -1.04 18.46
CA ILE A 499 6.32 -1.15 18.14
C ILE A 499 6.07 -0.79 16.67
N ALA A 500 6.64 0.31 16.20
CA ALA A 500 6.52 0.73 14.80
C ALA A 500 7.15 -0.30 13.84
N LEU A 501 8.30 -0.91 14.22
CA LEU A 501 8.91 -1.98 13.44
C LEU A 501 8.03 -3.23 13.39
N LYS A 502 7.42 -3.64 14.51
CA LYS A 502 6.43 -4.74 14.54
C LYS A 502 5.25 -4.45 13.62
N ALA A 503 4.80 -3.20 13.53
CA ALA A 503 3.65 -2.80 12.72
C ALA A 503 3.89 -2.94 11.19
N ILE A 504 5.13 -2.96 10.73
CA ILE A 504 5.52 -3.17 9.33
C ILE A 504 6.20 -4.53 9.08
N THR A 505 6.24 -5.41 10.10
CA THR A 505 6.86 -6.75 10.01
C THR A 505 5.93 -7.81 10.59
N LEU A 506 6.10 -8.17 11.86
CA LEU A 506 5.37 -9.26 12.51
C LEU A 506 3.84 -9.05 12.56
N TRP A 507 3.39 -7.83 12.86
CA TRP A 507 1.96 -7.54 12.90
C TRP A 507 1.35 -7.42 11.51
N ALA A 508 2.12 -6.98 10.51
CA ALA A 508 1.71 -7.04 9.11
C ALA A 508 1.58 -8.51 8.64
N ALA A 509 2.51 -9.38 9.01
CA ALA A 509 2.37 -10.82 8.77
C ALA A 509 1.10 -11.38 9.43
N ARG A 510 0.79 -10.96 10.68
CA ARG A 510 -0.43 -11.37 11.38
C ARG A 510 -1.72 -10.91 10.70
N GLN A 511 -1.74 -9.70 10.13
CA GLN A 511 -2.88 -9.23 9.34
C GLN A 511 -3.22 -10.19 8.18
N TYR A 512 -2.19 -10.81 7.61
CA TYR A 512 -2.30 -11.77 6.51
C TYR A 512 -2.46 -13.24 6.96
N GLY A 513 -2.39 -13.53 8.27
CA GLY A 513 -2.38 -14.89 8.81
C GLY A 513 -1.06 -15.62 8.56
N GLU A 514 0.05 -14.90 8.36
CA GLU A 514 1.36 -15.43 7.98
C GLU A 514 2.43 -15.30 9.07
N GLU A 515 2.10 -14.90 10.29
CA GLU A 515 3.05 -14.66 11.37
C GLU A 515 3.84 -15.90 11.79
N SER A 516 3.35 -17.09 11.47
CA SER A 516 4.07 -18.35 11.69
C SER A 516 5.20 -18.58 10.70
N SER A 517 5.20 -17.88 9.56
CA SER A 517 6.15 -18.09 8.47
C SER A 517 6.99 -16.87 8.09
N LYS A 518 6.58 -15.67 8.51
CA LYS A 518 7.21 -14.38 8.16
C LYS A 518 7.22 -13.38 9.33
N GLY A 519 7.83 -12.22 9.13
CA GLY A 519 7.69 -11.02 9.96
C GLY A 519 8.60 -10.96 11.18
N SER A 520 9.37 -12.02 11.46
CA SER A 520 10.42 -12.02 12.49
C SER A 520 11.53 -12.99 12.12
N ILE A 521 12.71 -12.80 12.71
CA ILE A 521 13.86 -13.69 12.53
C ILE A 521 13.77 -14.82 13.56
N GLU A 522 13.16 -15.93 13.16
CA GLU A 522 12.97 -17.13 13.96
C GLU A 522 13.25 -18.39 13.14
N VAL A 523 13.79 -19.44 13.79
CA VAL A 523 14.08 -20.71 13.12
C VAL A 523 12.82 -21.28 12.48
N GLY A 524 12.93 -21.67 11.20
CA GLY A 524 11.85 -22.22 10.38
C GLY A 524 11.08 -21.20 9.53
N LYS A 525 11.14 -19.90 9.85
CA LYS A 525 10.53 -18.85 9.05
C LYS A 525 11.31 -18.60 7.75
N ARG A 526 10.68 -17.97 6.78
CA ARG A 526 11.32 -17.56 5.53
C ARG A 526 12.48 -16.61 5.83
N ALA A 527 13.53 -16.70 5.05
CA ALA A 527 14.66 -15.77 5.12
C ALA A 527 14.35 -14.50 4.31
N ASP A 528 13.24 -13.85 4.67
CA ASP A 528 12.82 -12.55 4.18
C ASP A 528 13.46 -11.50 5.10
N LEU A 529 14.48 -10.80 4.61
CA LEU A 529 15.36 -9.97 5.43
C LEU A 529 15.63 -8.62 4.76
N VAL A 530 16.02 -7.63 5.57
CA VAL A 530 16.47 -6.32 5.10
C VAL A 530 17.77 -5.95 5.82
N LEU A 531 18.74 -5.43 5.06
CA LEU A 531 19.97 -4.84 5.59
C LEU A 531 19.80 -3.32 5.61
N LEU A 532 19.94 -2.72 6.79
CA LEU A 532 19.76 -1.30 7.06
C LEU A 532 21.11 -0.64 7.39
N SER A 533 21.30 0.61 6.98
CA SER A 533 22.51 1.39 7.31
C SER A 533 22.72 1.55 8.81
N ASP A 534 21.64 1.63 9.58
CA ASP A 534 21.64 1.90 11.02
C ASP A 534 20.57 1.07 11.74
N ASN A 535 20.71 0.96 13.08
CA ASN A 535 19.74 0.24 13.89
C ASN A 535 18.60 1.17 14.32
N PRO A 536 17.36 0.91 13.82
CA PRO A 536 16.19 1.74 14.13
C PRO A 536 15.83 1.75 15.63
N LEU A 537 16.31 0.78 16.41
CA LEU A 537 16.05 0.71 17.85
C LEU A 537 17.04 1.52 18.69
N SER A 538 18.19 1.90 18.14
CA SER A 538 19.27 2.60 18.87
C SER A 538 19.65 3.97 18.30
N ILE A 539 19.28 4.27 17.06
CA ILE A 539 19.49 5.61 16.48
C ILE A 539 18.62 6.65 17.18
N GLU A 540 19.04 7.91 17.17
CA GLU A 540 18.20 9.01 17.63
C GLU A 540 16.86 9.04 16.86
N ARG A 541 15.73 9.10 17.57
CA ARG A 541 14.39 9.00 16.96
C ARG A 541 14.18 9.99 15.83
N SER A 542 14.69 11.21 15.95
CA SER A 542 14.62 12.25 14.93
C SER A 542 15.34 11.89 13.61
N GLN A 543 16.20 10.87 13.63
CA GLN A 543 16.97 10.42 12.47
C GLN A 543 16.42 9.13 11.84
N LEU A 544 15.31 8.58 12.32
CA LEU A 544 14.74 7.34 11.78
C LEU A 544 14.53 7.38 10.26
N HIS A 545 14.07 8.51 9.73
CA HIS A 545 13.85 8.72 8.30
C HIS A 545 15.14 8.77 7.46
N THR A 546 16.34 8.87 8.09
CA THR A 546 17.62 8.91 7.37
C THR A 546 18.23 7.52 7.15
N ILE A 547 17.70 6.50 7.82
CA ILE A 547 18.13 5.11 7.66
C ILE A 547 17.89 4.69 6.20
N LYS A 548 18.90 4.04 5.60
CA LYS A 548 18.83 3.54 4.23
C LYS A 548 18.67 2.03 4.20
N VAL A 549 17.85 1.54 3.29
CA VAL A 549 17.83 0.13 2.92
C VAL A 549 19.02 -0.13 2.01
N LEU A 550 19.93 -0.98 2.45
CA LEU A 550 21.13 -1.36 1.70
C LEU A 550 20.89 -2.60 0.85
N GLN A 551 20.19 -3.60 1.40
CA GLN A 551 19.77 -4.79 0.65
C GLN A 551 18.39 -5.23 1.10
N THR A 552 17.64 -5.81 0.15
CA THR A 552 16.40 -6.56 0.41
C THR A 552 16.63 -7.99 -0.04
N ILE A 553 16.34 -8.92 0.86
CA ILE A 553 16.60 -10.35 0.70
C ILE A 553 15.25 -11.07 0.80
N LYS A 554 14.89 -11.79 -0.27
CA LYS A 554 13.67 -12.60 -0.35
C LYS A 554 14.02 -14.07 -0.43
N ASP A 555 13.49 -14.88 0.50
CA ASP A 555 13.79 -16.32 0.56
C ASP A 555 15.32 -16.62 0.53
N GLY A 556 16.13 -15.76 1.17
CA GLY A 556 17.58 -15.88 1.23
C GLY A 556 18.34 -15.34 0.00
N GLU A 557 17.65 -14.88 -1.03
CA GLU A 557 18.25 -14.29 -2.24
C GLU A 557 18.17 -12.77 -2.22
N VAL A 558 19.26 -12.08 -2.60
CA VAL A 558 19.28 -10.61 -2.71
C VAL A 558 18.49 -10.20 -3.93
N VAL A 559 17.35 -9.51 -3.72
CA VAL A 559 16.47 -9.00 -4.78
C VAL A 559 16.65 -7.51 -5.04
N TYR A 560 17.30 -6.80 -4.12
CA TYR A 560 17.70 -5.40 -4.26
C TYR A 560 19.01 -5.14 -3.49
N GLU A 561 19.86 -4.35 -4.11
CA GLU A 561 21.10 -3.82 -3.51
C GLU A 561 21.26 -2.35 -3.88
N ALA A 562 21.49 -1.51 -2.86
CA ALA A 562 21.73 -0.09 -3.06
C ALA A 562 23.06 0.11 -3.81
N LYS A 563 23.07 0.97 -4.81
CA LYS A 563 24.31 1.38 -5.46
C LYS A 563 25.15 2.22 -4.48
N PRO A 564 26.48 2.03 -4.47
CA PRO A 564 27.38 2.77 -3.60
C PRO A 564 27.31 4.28 -3.83
#